data_8734e108a1dc07ff3cd68df29a4ba90a
#
_entry.id   8734e108a1dc07ff3cd68df29a4ba90a
#
_cell.length_a   1.000
_cell.length_b   1.000
_cell.length_c   1.000
_cell.angle_alpha   90.00
_cell.angle_beta   90.00
_cell.angle_gamma   90.00
#
_symmetry.space_group_name_H-M   'P 1'
#
loop_
_entity.id
_entity.type
_entity.pdbx_description
1 polymer ?
#
loop_
_entity_poly.entity_id
_entity_poly.type
_entity_poly.pdbx_seq_one_letter_code
_entity_poly.pdbx_strand_id
1 'polypeptide(L)'
;MKKQYLAIAFLAVALGLTACSSKKAATETTTVQATESTTEASSEEEAEEEYYYGFVSLVEDKVITVSDDEGKTAKFDITDAILTDADAVGEGDEVNVGYTGEMSDDVTKATSVEIMTSAAEVAREEETDTEDLVVEGTIESADDSTITLKNDEGTYTLNALIAQKVTKDGIKAGATAEVTYYGDLEDTTDHAVATRIITEDAMDSEEAQKKTLTGTAAEVETDHIVLDTADPENTFFSFVGTEGMFNGINAGDKVTVIYDGTLTEKMIPAQGVEK
;
A
#
# COMPACT_ATOMS: atom_id res chain seq x y z
N MET A 1 -4.02 -27.86 15.93
CA MET A 1 -4.01 -26.81 14.94
C MET A 1 -4.97 -27.19 13.82
N LYS A 2 -6.17 -26.64 13.83
CA LYS A 2 -7.23 -26.98 12.87
C LYS A 2 -7.52 -25.71 12.06
N LYS A 3 -7.12 -25.73 10.77
CA LYS A 3 -7.50 -24.67 9.81
C LYS A 3 -8.99 -24.80 9.52
N GLN A 4 -9.75 -23.76 9.82
CA GLN A 4 -11.16 -23.66 9.42
C GLN A 4 -11.22 -22.84 8.14
N TYR A 5 -11.63 -23.49 7.07
CA TYR A 5 -11.95 -22.83 5.79
C TYR A 5 -13.35 -22.23 5.88
N LEU A 6 -13.47 -20.92 5.70
CA LEU A 6 -14.77 -20.25 5.60
C LEU A 6 -15.22 -20.29 4.14
N ALA A 7 -16.27 -21.03 3.85
CA ALA A 7 -16.89 -21.09 2.52
C ALA A 7 -17.87 -19.90 2.40
N ILE A 8 -17.62 -19.01 1.48
CA ILE A 8 -18.55 -17.92 1.11
C ILE A 8 -19.44 -18.43 -0.01
N ALA A 9 -20.75 -18.49 0.26
CA ALA A 9 -21.78 -18.92 -0.68
C ALA A 9 -22.22 -17.72 -1.53
N PHE A 10 -22.07 -17.82 -2.83
CA PHE A 10 -22.61 -16.87 -3.81
C PHE A 10 -24.13 -17.05 -3.93
N LEU A 11 -24.86 -15.97 -3.72
CA LEU A 11 -26.31 -15.89 -3.94
C LEU A 11 -26.58 -15.24 -5.30
N ALA A 12 -26.99 -16.05 -6.29
CA ALA A 12 -27.43 -15.57 -7.60
C ALA A 12 -28.84 -14.99 -7.51
N VAL A 13 -29.01 -13.71 -7.84
CA VAL A 13 -30.32 -13.08 -8.01
C VAL A 13 -30.61 -12.98 -9.50
N ALA A 14 -31.56 -13.81 -9.96
CA ALA A 14 -32.15 -13.72 -11.28
C ALA A 14 -33.33 -12.73 -11.26
N LEU A 15 -33.28 -11.65 -12.05
CA LEU A 15 -34.40 -10.76 -12.27
C LEU A 15 -34.93 -10.94 -13.68
N GLY A 16 -36.19 -11.36 -13.71
CA GLY A 16 -36.93 -11.72 -14.90
C GLY A 16 -37.39 -10.54 -15.74
N LEU A 17 -37.42 -10.81 -17.04
CA LEU A 17 -38.04 -10.01 -18.10
C LEU A 17 -39.57 -10.10 -18.03
N THR A 18 -40.26 -8.96 -18.01
CA THR A 18 -41.64 -8.86 -18.37
C THR A 18 -41.84 -7.98 -19.58
N ALA A 19 -42.18 -8.60 -20.65
CA ALA A 19 -42.69 -7.95 -21.85
C ALA A 19 -44.17 -7.53 -21.64
N CYS A 20 -44.55 -6.33 -22.07
CA CYS A 20 -45.92 -5.97 -22.36
C CYS A 20 -46.05 -5.20 -23.66
N SER A 21 -46.81 -5.83 -24.54
CA SER A 21 -47.29 -5.37 -25.84
C SER A 21 -48.48 -4.43 -25.67
N SER A 22 -48.63 -3.40 -26.49
CA SER A 22 -49.77 -3.20 -27.39
C SER A 22 -49.93 -1.75 -27.91
N LYS A 23 -50.11 -1.71 -29.21
CA LYS A 23 -51.12 -1.12 -30.10
C LYS A 23 -51.04 0.37 -30.49
N LYS A 24 -50.71 0.57 -31.78
CA LYS A 24 -51.52 0.99 -32.93
C LYS A 24 -52.06 2.43 -32.99
N ALA A 25 -51.62 3.18 -34.01
CA ALA A 25 -52.37 3.89 -35.09
C ALA A 25 -51.43 4.93 -35.73
N ALA A 26 -51.07 4.78 -36.95
CA ALA A 26 -51.66 5.19 -38.23
C ALA A 26 -51.29 6.60 -38.71
N THR A 27 -50.61 6.59 -39.86
CA THR A 27 -50.75 7.44 -41.05
C THR A 27 -50.16 8.86 -41.02
N GLU A 28 -49.11 9.15 -41.80
CA GLU A 28 -49.23 9.79 -43.14
C GLU A 28 -47.89 9.80 -43.89
N THR A 29 -48.05 9.59 -45.17
CA THR A 29 -47.08 9.49 -46.25
C THR A 29 -46.46 10.87 -46.60
N THR A 30 -45.13 10.92 -46.76
CA THR A 30 -44.55 11.85 -47.74
C THR A 30 -43.29 11.21 -48.35
N THR A 31 -43.43 10.90 -49.61
CA THR A 31 -42.38 10.44 -50.52
C THR A 31 -41.41 11.58 -50.85
N VAL A 32 -40.12 11.38 -50.63
CA VAL A 32 -39.06 12.10 -51.40
C VAL A 32 -37.97 11.11 -51.72
N GLN A 33 -37.59 11.18 -52.93
CA GLN A 33 -36.90 10.38 -53.86
C GLN A 33 -35.40 10.10 -53.51
N ALA A 34 -34.95 8.93 -53.95
CA ALA A 34 -33.63 8.33 -53.86
C ALA A 34 -32.47 9.23 -54.35
N THR A 35 -31.36 9.13 -53.67
CA THR A 35 -30.05 9.21 -54.27
C THR A 35 -29.21 8.07 -53.74
N GLU A 36 -28.96 7.09 -54.57
CA GLU A 36 -28.02 6.02 -54.34
C GLU A 36 -26.62 6.63 -54.15
N SER A 37 -26.03 6.47 -52.97
CA SER A 37 -24.61 6.54 -52.78
C SER A 37 -24.19 5.17 -52.22
N THR A 38 -23.64 4.39 -53.11
CA THR A 38 -23.01 3.12 -52.82
C THR A 38 -21.76 3.43 -51.98
N THR A 39 -21.85 3.31 -50.69
CA THR A 39 -20.69 3.16 -49.80
C THR A 39 -20.58 1.68 -49.50
N GLU A 40 -19.56 1.06 -50.08
CA GLU A 40 -19.13 -0.27 -49.68
C GLU A 40 -18.86 -0.25 -48.18
N ALA A 41 -19.75 -0.83 -47.43
CA ALA A 41 -19.47 -1.20 -46.03
C ALA A 41 -18.49 -2.38 -46.09
N SER A 42 -17.20 -2.08 -45.88
CA SER A 42 -16.25 -3.07 -45.44
C SER A 42 -16.79 -3.65 -44.15
N SER A 43 -17.30 -4.86 -44.16
CA SER A 43 -17.49 -5.64 -42.97
C SER A 43 -16.10 -6.04 -42.48
N GLU A 44 -15.47 -5.20 -41.67
CA GLU A 44 -14.47 -5.69 -40.74
C GLU A 44 -15.22 -6.66 -39.83
N GLU A 45 -14.98 -7.97 -39.98
CA GLU A 45 -15.23 -8.94 -38.94
C GLU A 45 -14.44 -8.42 -37.74
N GLU A 46 -15.12 -7.84 -36.74
CA GLU A 46 -14.51 -7.58 -35.43
C GLU A 46 -14.06 -8.94 -34.92
N ALA A 47 -12.75 -9.17 -34.90
CA ALA A 47 -12.18 -10.38 -34.33
C ALA A 47 -12.63 -10.42 -32.87
N GLU A 48 -13.25 -11.54 -32.47
CA GLU A 48 -13.68 -11.73 -31.09
C GLU A 48 -12.45 -11.57 -30.17
N GLU A 49 -12.59 -10.75 -29.13
CA GLU A 49 -11.58 -10.56 -28.11
C GLU A 49 -11.60 -11.74 -27.17
N GLU A 50 -10.46 -12.38 -26.96
CA GLU A 50 -10.24 -13.43 -25.97
C GLU A 50 -9.49 -12.87 -24.78
N TYR A 51 -9.58 -13.55 -23.61
CA TYR A 51 -9.01 -13.08 -22.37
C TYR A 51 -8.11 -14.14 -21.74
N TYR A 52 -6.98 -13.69 -21.18
CA TYR A 52 -6.08 -14.51 -20.40
C TYR A 52 -5.94 -13.94 -18.98
N TYR A 53 -6.40 -14.71 -18.01
CA TYR A 53 -6.40 -14.34 -16.60
C TYR A 53 -5.20 -14.94 -15.88
N GLY A 54 -4.61 -14.19 -14.95
CA GLY A 54 -3.52 -14.67 -14.11
C GLY A 54 -2.79 -13.57 -13.37
N PHE A 55 -1.62 -13.92 -12.81
CA PHE A 55 -0.75 -13.01 -12.07
C PHE A 55 0.46 -12.63 -12.91
N VAL A 56 0.84 -11.35 -12.86
CA VAL A 56 2.04 -10.85 -13.54
C VAL A 56 3.27 -11.35 -12.79
N SER A 57 4.05 -12.21 -13.43
CA SER A 57 5.26 -12.79 -12.85
C SER A 57 6.53 -12.04 -13.23
N LEU A 58 6.50 -11.22 -14.28
CA LEU A 58 7.63 -10.43 -14.76
C LEU A 58 7.12 -9.28 -15.64
N VAL A 59 7.73 -8.11 -15.49
CA VAL A 59 7.54 -6.94 -16.36
C VAL A 59 8.88 -6.54 -16.97
N GLU A 60 9.01 -6.63 -18.30
CA GLU A 60 10.20 -6.22 -19.05
C GLU A 60 9.80 -5.18 -20.09
N ASP A 61 10.14 -3.91 -19.86
CA ASP A 61 9.75 -2.76 -20.71
C ASP A 61 8.22 -2.70 -20.92
N LYS A 62 7.75 -3.16 -22.07
CA LYS A 62 6.34 -3.20 -22.46
C LYS A 62 5.82 -4.63 -22.69
N VAL A 63 6.55 -5.63 -22.20
CA VAL A 63 6.14 -7.02 -22.24
C VAL A 63 5.92 -7.52 -20.83
N ILE A 64 4.72 -8.04 -20.57
CA ILE A 64 4.39 -8.70 -19.31
C ILE A 64 4.35 -10.22 -19.49
N THR A 65 4.79 -10.95 -18.47
CA THR A 65 4.60 -12.40 -18.39
C THR A 65 3.53 -12.68 -17.34
N VAL A 66 2.44 -13.30 -17.77
CA VAL A 66 1.31 -13.65 -16.90
C VAL A 66 1.30 -15.15 -16.67
N SER A 67 1.15 -15.56 -15.42
CA SER A 67 1.03 -16.96 -14.98
C SER A 67 -0.39 -17.26 -14.55
N ASP A 68 -1.03 -18.26 -15.14
CA ASP A 68 -2.36 -18.70 -14.73
C ASP A 68 -2.31 -19.61 -13.47
N ASP A 69 -3.47 -20.00 -12.97
CA ASP A 69 -3.64 -20.85 -11.77
C ASP A 69 -3.04 -22.25 -11.93
N GLU A 70 -2.83 -22.70 -13.18
CA GLU A 70 -2.22 -23.99 -13.48
C GLU A 70 -0.68 -23.89 -13.58
N GLY A 71 -0.13 -22.66 -13.46
CA GLY A 71 1.29 -22.35 -13.58
C GLY A 71 1.80 -22.28 -15.03
N LYS A 72 0.89 -22.21 -16.02
CA LYS A 72 1.22 -21.94 -17.40
C LYS A 72 1.49 -20.44 -17.55
N THR A 73 2.50 -20.08 -18.33
CA THR A 73 2.86 -18.69 -18.57
C THR A 73 2.61 -18.27 -20.00
N ALA A 74 2.17 -17.03 -20.19
CA ALA A 74 2.03 -16.38 -21.49
C ALA A 74 2.66 -14.99 -21.44
N LYS A 75 3.21 -14.53 -22.58
CA LYS A 75 3.81 -13.19 -22.72
C LYS A 75 2.94 -12.30 -23.57
N PHE A 76 2.73 -11.07 -23.08
CA PHE A 76 1.90 -10.09 -23.77
C PHE A 76 2.67 -8.79 -23.97
N ASP A 77 2.67 -8.28 -25.21
CA ASP A 77 3.12 -6.91 -25.54
C ASP A 77 1.96 -5.95 -25.27
N ILE A 78 2.14 -5.09 -24.27
CA ILE A 78 1.14 -4.12 -23.80
C ILE A 78 1.41 -2.69 -24.31
N THR A 79 2.25 -2.53 -25.33
CA THR A 79 2.66 -1.20 -25.84
C THR A 79 1.47 -0.34 -26.24
N ASP A 80 0.48 -0.93 -26.90
CA ASP A 80 -0.72 -0.25 -27.38
C ASP A 80 -2.00 -0.68 -26.62
N ALA A 81 -1.87 -1.49 -25.56
CA ALA A 81 -3.00 -1.97 -24.79
C ALA A 81 -3.67 -0.84 -24.00
N ILE A 82 -4.99 -0.92 -23.87
CA ILE A 82 -5.76 -0.04 -22.99
C ILE A 82 -5.63 -0.59 -21.57
N LEU A 83 -5.07 0.21 -20.66
CA LEU A 83 -5.03 -0.14 -19.23
C LEU A 83 -6.30 0.36 -18.55
N THR A 84 -6.91 -0.50 -17.74
CA THR A 84 -8.09 -0.20 -16.92
C THR A 84 -7.77 -0.46 -15.45
N ASP A 85 -8.24 0.44 -14.59
CA ASP A 85 -8.13 0.44 -13.13
C ASP A 85 -6.71 0.69 -12.58
N ALA A 86 -5.70 0.92 -13.43
CA ALA A 86 -4.40 1.46 -13.02
C ALA A 86 -3.68 2.16 -14.17
N ASP A 87 -2.68 3.00 -13.83
CA ASP A 87 -1.84 3.72 -14.80
C ASP A 87 -0.66 2.87 -15.31
N ALA A 88 -0.31 1.80 -14.61
CA ALA A 88 0.80 0.90 -14.94
C ALA A 88 0.52 -0.52 -14.41
N VAL A 89 1.16 -1.51 -15.04
CA VAL A 89 1.12 -2.91 -14.61
C VAL A 89 2.39 -3.23 -13.85
N GLY A 90 2.26 -3.85 -12.67
CA GLY A 90 3.36 -4.25 -11.80
C GLY A 90 3.50 -5.77 -11.66
N GLU A 91 4.66 -6.24 -11.17
CA GLU A 91 4.84 -7.64 -10.79
C GLU A 91 3.95 -7.97 -9.58
N GLY A 92 3.27 -9.11 -9.63
CA GLY A 92 2.32 -9.56 -8.63
C GLY A 92 0.89 -9.11 -8.86
N ASP A 93 0.62 -8.17 -9.78
CA ASP A 93 -0.74 -7.76 -10.13
C ASP A 93 -1.54 -8.94 -10.67
N GLU A 94 -2.79 -9.03 -10.25
CA GLU A 94 -3.79 -9.93 -10.81
C GLU A 94 -4.46 -9.23 -11.98
N VAL A 95 -4.36 -9.82 -13.17
CA VAL A 95 -4.76 -9.16 -14.42
C VAL A 95 -5.64 -10.04 -15.29
N ASN A 96 -6.48 -9.37 -16.09
CA ASN A 96 -7.23 -9.96 -17.17
C ASN A 96 -6.76 -9.31 -18.48
N VAL A 97 -6.02 -10.06 -19.32
CA VAL A 97 -5.41 -9.54 -20.55
C VAL A 97 -6.25 -9.89 -21.75
N GLY A 98 -6.84 -8.87 -22.41
CA GLY A 98 -7.55 -9.02 -23.66
C GLY A 98 -6.58 -9.10 -24.85
N TYR A 99 -6.87 -9.98 -25.80
CA TYR A 99 -6.13 -10.13 -27.04
C TYR A 99 -7.05 -10.63 -28.16
N THR A 100 -6.62 -10.52 -29.43
CA THR A 100 -7.40 -11.00 -30.56
C THR A 100 -6.62 -12.05 -31.36
N GLY A 101 -7.32 -13.09 -31.82
CA GLY A 101 -6.74 -14.19 -32.59
C GLY A 101 -6.09 -15.27 -31.73
N GLU A 102 -5.22 -16.09 -32.30
CA GLU A 102 -4.55 -17.17 -31.59
C GLU A 102 -3.39 -16.66 -30.73
N MET A 103 -3.27 -17.19 -29.51
CA MET A 103 -2.16 -16.86 -28.61
C MET A 103 -0.85 -17.37 -29.20
N SER A 104 0.16 -16.50 -29.26
CA SER A 104 1.49 -16.83 -29.76
C SER A 104 2.29 -17.63 -28.73
N ASP A 105 3.09 -18.61 -29.19
CA ASP A 105 4.07 -19.30 -28.34
C ASP A 105 5.21 -18.38 -27.86
N ASP A 106 5.36 -17.19 -28.46
CA ASP A 106 6.41 -16.21 -28.17
C ASP A 106 5.85 -15.00 -27.40
N VAL A 107 5.31 -14.00 -28.10
CA VAL A 107 4.66 -12.83 -27.51
C VAL A 107 3.36 -12.56 -28.24
N THR A 108 2.26 -12.44 -27.48
CA THR A 108 0.94 -12.06 -27.99
C THR A 108 0.73 -10.56 -27.83
N LYS A 109 0.15 -9.90 -28.81
CA LYS A 109 -0.20 -8.48 -28.69
C LYS A 109 -1.49 -8.35 -27.87
N ALA A 110 -1.41 -7.64 -26.74
CA ALA A 110 -2.58 -7.31 -25.93
C ALA A 110 -3.37 -6.15 -26.55
N THR A 111 -4.70 -6.22 -26.44
CA THR A 111 -5.64 -5.14 -26.78
C THR A 111 -6.01 -4.34 -25.53
N SER A 112 -6.15 -5.03 -24.40
CA SER A 112 -6.48 -4.44 -23.09
C SER A 112 -5.78 -5.18 -21.96
N VAL A 113 -5.58 -4.49 -20.84
CA VAL A 113 -5.18 -5.09 -19.56
C VAL A 113 -6.04 -4.45 -18.47
N GLU A 114 -6.89 -5.25 -17.87
CA GLU A 114 -7.67 -4.88 -16.69
C GLU A 114 -6.94 -5.38 -15.46
N ILE A 115 -6.66 -4.49 -14.50
CA ILE A 115 -6.02 -4.85 -13.24
C ILE A 115 -7.11 -5.14 -12.23
N MET A 116 -7.28 -6.42 -11.92
CA MET A 116 -8.29 -6.92 -10.99
C MET A 116 -7.89 -6.65 -9.53
N THR A 117 -6.60 -6.79 -9.24
CA THR A 117 -6.01 -6.55 -7.93
C THR A 117 -4.58 -6.06 -8.12
N SER A 118 -4.28 -4.87 -7.62
CA SER A 118 -2.92 -4.33 -7.65
C SER A 118 -2.11 -4.86 -6.48
N ALA A 119 -0.99 -5.54 -6.75
CA ALA A 119 -0.08 -6.00 -5.70
C ALA A 119 0.50 -4.84 -4.86
N ALA A 120 0.76 -3.69 -5.50
CA ALA A 120 1.23 -2.48 -4.82
C ALA A 120 0.14 -1.89 -3.90
N GLU A 121 -1.14 -1.99 -4.29
CA GLU A 121 -2.26 -1.50 -3.49
C GLU A 121 -2.52 -2.42 -2.30
N VAL A 122 -2.51 -3.74 -2.51
CA VAL A 122 -2.60 -4.73 -1.43
C VAL A 122 -1.45 -4.59 -0.43
N ALA A 123 -0.20 -4.43 -0.92
CA ALA A 123 0.95 -4.22 -0.04
C ALA A 123 0.81 -2.93 0.77
N ARG A 124 0.27 -1.85 0.18
CA ARG A 124 0.01 -0.60 0.89
C ARG A 124 -1.14 -0.72 1.90
N GLU A 125 -2.20 -1.47 1.57
CA GLU A 125 -3.30 -1.73 2.51
C GLU A 125 -2.85 -2.61 3.69
N GLU A 126 -2.04 -3.64 3.43
CA GLU A 126 -1.43 -4.46 4.49
C GLU A 126 -0.48 -3.63 5.37
N GLU A 127 0.23 -2.64 4.82
CA GLU A 127 1.08 -1.71 5.57
C GLU A 127 0.27 -0.68 6.38
N THR A 128 -0.90 -0.27 5.92
CA THR A 128 -1.77 0.68 6.66
C THR A 128 -2.56 0.03 7.79
N ASP A 129 -2.69 -1.29 7.82
CA ASP A 129 -3.35 -2.03 8.92
C ASP A 129 -2.44 -2.23 10.15
N THR A 130 -1.19 -1.80 10.12
CA THR A 130 -0.32 -1.78 11.29
C THR A 130 -0.57 -0.52 12.13
N GLU A 131 -1.59 -0.54 12.96
CA GLU A 131 -1.77 0.48 13.98
C GLU A 131 -0.57 0.45 14.95
N ASP A 132 -0.14 1.62 15.40
CA ASP A 132 0.81 1.71 16.50
C ASP A 132 0.24 1.00 17.73
N LEU A 133 0.99 0.05 18.27
CA LEU A 133 0.65 -0.59 19.53
C LEU A 133 1.00 0.33 20.69
N VAL A 134 0.19 0.36 21.71
CA VAL A 134 0.38 1.23 22.87
C VAL A 134 0.31 0.42 24.16
N VAL A 135 1.25 0.68 25.06
CA VAL A 135 1.23 0.15 26.43
C VAL A 135 1.38 1.29 27.43
N GLU A 136 0.48 1.33 28.40
CA GLU A 136 0.58 2.26 29.53
C GLU A 136 1.09 1.53 30.78
N GLY A 137 1.89 2.22 31.60
CA GLY A 137 2.38 1.64 32.82
C GLY A 137 3.23 2.59 33.66
N THR A 138 3.60 2.11 34.84
CA THR A 138 4.56 2.79 35.72
C THR A 138 5.97 2.38 35.30
N ILE A 139 6.85 3.36 35.11
CA ILE A 139 8.25 3.13 34.79
C ILE A 139 8.95 2.50 36.00
N GLU A 140 9.43 1.27 35.88
CA GLU A 140 10.27 0.64 36.92
C GLU A 140 11.73 1.06 36.76
N SER A 141 12.22 1.10 35.53
CA SER A 141 13.57 1.57 35.19
C SER A 141 13.62 2.09 33.76
N ALA A 142 14.56 3.00 33.50
CA ALA A 142 14.89 3.45 32.15
C ALA A 142 16.37 3.88 32.10
N ASP A 143 16.99 3.62 30.96
CA ASP A 143 18.30 4.12 30.58
C ASP A 143 18.28 4.70 29.14
N ASP A 144 19.44 4.85 28.52
CA ASP A 144 19.52 5.43 27.18
C ASP A 144 18.93 4.52 26.09
N SER A 145 18.92 3.21 26.32
CA SER A 145 18.57 2.18 25.33
C SER A 145 17.35 1.33 25.71
N THR A 146 16.93 1.33 26.96
CA THR A 146 15.81 0.48 27.42
C THR A 146 14.86 1.23 28.34
N ILE A 147 13.60 0.80 28.34
CA ILE A 147 12.60 1.19 29.34
C ILE A 147 11.88 -0.06 29.84
N THR A 148 11.69 -0.15 31.15
CA THR A 148 10.88 -1.19 31.79
C THR A 148 9.62 -0.57 32.37
N LEU A 149 8.46 -1.03 31.92
CA LEU A 149 7.14 -0.63 32.38
C LEU A 149 6.47 -1.75 33.16
N LYS A 150 5.69 -1.37 34.12
CA LYS A 150 4.82 -2.28 34.86
C LYS A 150 3.39 -1.77 34.88
N ASN A 151 2.46 -2.66 34.55
CA ASN A 151 1.01 -2.46 34.73
C ASN A 151 0.35 -3.68 35.37
N ASP A 152 -0.98 -3.75 35.35
CA ASP A 152 -1.75 -4.85 35.96
C ASP A 152 -1.59 -6.19 35.19
N GLU A 153 -1.15 -6.15 33.93
CA GLU A 153 -0.98 -7.31 33.06
C GLU A 153 0.42 -7.92 33.18
N GLY A 154 1.45 -7.09 33.46
CA GLY A 154 2.81 -7.58 33.56
C GLY A 154 3.88 -6.51 33.73
N THR A 155 5.11 -6.95 33.52
CA THR A 155 6.31 -6.10 33.45
C THR A 155 6.96 -6.34 32.09
N TYR A 156 7.14 -5.27 31.32
CA TYR A 156 7.62 -5.29 29.96
C TYR A 156 8.90 -4.46 29.82
N THR A 157 9.90 -5.03 29.17
CA THR A 157 11.12 -4.30 28.83
C THR A 157 11.14 -4.07 27.34
N LEU A 158 11.32 -2.80 26.92
CA LEU A 158 11.34 -2.40 25.53
C LEU A 158 12.70 -1.77 25.18
N ASN A 159 13.16 -1.99 23.94
CA ASN A 159 14.26 -1.23 23.36
C ASN A 159 13.77 0.21 23.12
N ALA A 160 14.44 1.19 23.70
CA ALA A 160 14.06 2.60 23.65
C ALA A 160 15.09 3.48 22.94
N LEU A 161 15.99 2.86 22.16
CA LEU A 161 17.11 3.55 21.53
C LEU A 161 16.66 4.59 20.52
N ILE A 162 15.64 4.26 19.71
CA ILE A 162 15.08 5.15 18.68
C ILE A 162 13.89 5.98 19.19
N ALA A 163 13.43 5.74 20.42
CA ALA A 163 12.20 6.33 20.92
C ALA A 163 12.28 7.87 21.00
N GLN A 164 11.26 8.53 20.46
CA GLN A 164 10.95 9.92 20.80
C GLN A 164 10.61 10.00 22.28
N LYS A 165 11.38 10.75 23.06
CA LYS A 165 11.21 10.89 24.52
C LYS A 165 10.56 12.24 24.84
N VAL A 166 9.24 12.23 25.12
CA VAL A 166 8.44 13.42 25.44
C VAL A 166 8.19 13.47 26.95
N THR A 167 8.86 14.38 27.62
CA THR A 167 8.84 14.49 29.08
C THR A 167 9.21 15.91 29.52
N LYS A 168 8.61 16.43 30.58
CA LYS A 168 9.01 17.72 31.18
C LYS A 168 10.08 17.54 32.25
N ASP A 169 9.97 16.48 33.03
CA ASP A 169 10.84 16.24 34.17
C ASP A 169 11.84 15.10 33.98
N GLY A 170 11.95 14.55 32.78
CA GLY A 170 12.75 13.39 32.45
C GLY A 170 12.04 12.06 32.74
N ILE A 171 12.51 10.98 32.11
CA ILE A 171 11.99 9.63 32.34
C ILE A 171 12.55 9.12 33.66
N LYS A 172 11.67 8.89 34.64
CA LYS A 172 12.07 8.51 36.02
C LYS A 172 11.28 7.31 36.51
N ALA A 173 11.92 6.44 37.27
CA ALA A 173 11.24 5.37 37.97
C ALA A 173 10.12 5.92 38.88
N GLY A 174 8.95 5.28 38.85
CA GLY A 174 7.74 5.69 39.54
C GLY A 174 6.84 6.67 38.80
N ALA A 175 7.26 7.23 37.67
CA ALA A 175 6.39 8.03 36.79
C ALA A 175 5.52 7.10 35.92
N THR A 176 4.32 7.56 35.55
CA THR A 176 3.49 6.90 34.55
C THR A 176 3.88 7.35 33.15
N ALA A 177 3.89 6.43 32.21
CA ALA A 177 4.13 6.72 30.81
C ALA A 177 3.21 5.89 29.90
N GLU A 178 2.90 6.48 28.74
CA GLU A 178 2.37 5.83 27.56
C GLU A 178 3.54 5.55 26.62
N VAL A 179 3.66 4.33 26.12
CA VAL A 179 4.72 3.92 25.19
C VAL A 179 4.09 3.35 23.94
N THR A 180 4.34 3.99 22.82
CA THR A 180 4.04 3.47 21.48
C THR A 180 5.18 2.56 21.06
N TYR A 181 4.87 1.40 20.51
CA TYR A 181 5.87 0.38 20.19
C TYR A 181 5.44 -0.48 19.01
N TYR A 182 6.36 -1.28 18.49
CA TYR A 182 6.10 -2.40 17.59
C TYR A 182 6.86 -3.65 18.08
N GLY A 183 6.44 -4.83 17.59
CA GLY A 183 6.97 -6.11 18.05
C GLY A 183 6.11 -6.75 19.14
N ASP A 184 6.62 -7.81 19.75
CA ASP A 184 5.92 -8.59 20.77
C ASP A 184 6.42 -8.23 22.17
N LEU A 185 5.52 -7.72 23.04
CA LEU A 185 5.84 -7.39 24.44
C LEU A 185 6.19 -8.61 25.28
N GLU A 186 5.75 -9.80 24.89
CA GLU A 186 6.03 -11.03 25.62
C GLU A 186 7.37 -11.67 25.22
N ASP A 187 7.98 -11.21 24.11
CA ASP A 187 9.30 -11.67 23.71
C ASP A 187 10.38 -11.04 24.60
N THR A 188 11.04 -11.91 25.36
CA THR A 188 12.13 -11.50 26.29
C THR A 188 13.52 -11.60 25.64
N THR A 189 13.60 -12.06 24.40
CA THR A 189 14.85 -12.22 23.65
C THR A 189 15.07 -11.06 22.72
N ASP A 190 14.07 -10.79 21.87
CA ASP A 190 14.04 -9.66 20.95
C ASP A 190 12.96 -8.70 21.49
N HIS A 191 13.35 -7.79 22.37
CA HIS A 191 12.42 -6.88 23.02
C HIS A 191 11.66 -6.03 21.99
N ALA A 192 10.38 -5.82 22.24
CA ALA A 192 9.60 -4.86 21.48
C ALA A 192 10.31 -3.49 21.44
N VAL A 193 10.20 -2.79 20.32
CA VAL A 193 10.88 -1.51 20.08
C VAL A 193 9.93 -0.36 20.37
N ALA A 194 10.25 0.44 21.38
CA ALA A 194 9.55 1.67 21.67
C ALA A 194 9.89 2.73 20.59
N THR A 195 8.87 3.27 19.96
CA THR A 195 9.01 4.36 18.99
C THR A 195 8.76 5.71 19.63
N ARG A 196 7.98 5.72 20.74
CA ARG A 196 7.61 6.94 21.43
C ARG A 196 7.34 6.66 22.91
N ILE A 197 7.82 7.54 23.77
CA ILE A 197 7.59 7.48 25.23
C ILE A 197 7.09 8.84 25.67
N ILE A 198 5.86 8.90 26.20
CA ILE A 198 5.24 10.12 26.73
C ILE A 198 4.98 9.93 28.20
N THR A 199 5.63 10.73 29.03
CA THR A 199 5.34 10.74 30.46
C THR A 199 4.08 11.54 30.78
N GLU A 200 3.36 11.19 31.85
CA GLU A 200 2.10 11.82 32.25
C GLU A 200 2.19 13.36 32.33
N ASP A 201 3.33 13.89 32.77
CA ASP A 201 3.58 15.33 32.89
C ASP A 201 3.70 16.05 31.53
N ALA A 202 3.86 15.32 30.42
CA ALA A 202 4.03 15.85 29.08
C ALA A 202 2.92 15.52 28.09
N MET A 203 1.90 14.75 28.46
CA MET A 203 0.82 14.29 27.55
C MET A 203 0.09 15.43 26.83
N ASP A 204 -0.06 16.60 27.45
CA ASP A 204 -0.72 17.75 26.86
C ASP A 204 0.26 18.70 26.11
N SER A 205 1.51 18.29 25.89
CA SER A 205 2.50 19.12 25.19
C SER A 205 2.32 19.09 23.67
N GLU A 206 2.84 20.10 22.95
CA GLU A 206 2.80 20.11 21.49
C GLU A 206 3.68 19.00 20.91
N GLU A 207 4.78 18.62 21.61
CA GLU A 207 5.64 17.52 21.22
C GLU A 207 4.90 16.16 21.32
N ALA A 208 3.98 16.02 22.28
CA ALA A 208 3.15 14.84 22.40
C ALA A 208 2.14 14.67 21.26
N GLN A 209 1.88 15.70 20.48
CA GLN A 209 0.97 15.65 19.33
C GLN A 209 1.69 15.31 18.00
N LYS A 210 3.03 15.19 18.02
CA LYS A 210 3.83 14.94 16.81
C LYS A 210 4.64 13.66 16.95
N LYS A 211 4.61 12.83 15.95
CA LYS A 211 5.54 11.69 15.84
C LYS A 211 6.83 12.18 15.19
N THR A 212 7.98 11.89 15.79
CA THR A 212 9.27 12.30 15.26
C THR A 212 10.30 11.17 15.34
N LEU A 213 11.16 11.07 14.34
CA LEU A 213 12.34 10.22 14.37
C LEU A 213 13.60 11.04 14.08
N THR A 214 14.58 10.90 14.94
CA THR A 214 15.88 11.56 14.78
C THR A 214 16.92 10.55 14.33
N GLY A 215 17.66 10.90 13.29
CA GLY A 215 18.73 10.07 12.73
C GLY A 215 19.74 10.88 11.93
N THR A 216 20.67 10.16 11.32
CA THR A 216 21.61 10.72 10.35
C THR A 216 21.06 10.45 8.96
N ALA A 217 20.94 11.46 8.11
CA ALA A 217 20.52 11.28 6.73
C ALA A 217 21.54 10.42 5.98
N ALA A 218 21.15 9.21 5.61
CA ALA A 218 22.00 8.28 4.85
C ALA A 218 21.86 8.55 3.35
N GLU A 219 20.62 8.79 2.89
CA GLU A 219 20.27 9.12 1.52
C GLU A 219 19.27 10.28 1.51
N VAL A 220 19.40 11.19 0.56
CA VAL A 220 18.50 12.36 0.44
C VAL A 220 18.19 12.61 -1.02
N GLU A 221 16.91 12.59 -1.34
CA GLU A 221 16.35 13.00 -2.63
C GLU A 221 15.39 14.18 -2.44
N THR A 222 14.74 14.64 -3.51
CA THR A 222 13.86 15.82 -3.44
C THR A 222 12.60 15.58 -2.61
N ASP A 223 12.10 14.36 -2.62
CA ASP A 223 10.86 13.90 -1.98
C ASP A 223 11.05 12.68 -1.07
N HIS A 224 12.28 12.21 -0.92
CA HIS A 224 12.62 11.02 -0.17
C HIS A 224 13.86 11.21 0.68
N ILE A 225 13.88 10.67 1.91
CA ILE A 225 15.04 10.63 2.80
C ILE A 225 15.11 9.29 3.53
N VAL A 226 16.32 8.74 3.64
CA VAL A 226 16.60 7.57 4.48
C VAL A 226 17.36 8.01 5.70
N LEU A 227 16.86 7.69 6.90
CA LEU A 227 17.55 7.95 8.16
C LEU A 227 18.23 6.69 8.68
N ASP A 228 19.50 6.85 9.08
CA ASP A 228 20.25 5.90 9.89
C ASP A 228 20.10 6.30 11.36
N THR A 229 19.47 5.45 12.16
CA THR A 229 19.27 5.68 13.61
C THR A 229 20.39 5.12 14.47
N ALA A 230 21.32 4.36 13.87
CA ALA A 230 22.37 3.60 14.55
C ALA A 230 21.83 2.52 15.52
N ASP A 231 20.56 2.12 15.41
CA ASP A 231 20.04 0.94 16.08
C ASP A 231 20.54 -0.31 15.36
N PRO A 232 21.19 -1.27 16.06
CA PRO A 232 21.79 -2.44 15.40
C PRO A 232 20.75 -3.38 14.75
N GLU A 233 19.47 -3.33 15.15
CA GLU A 233 18.42 -4.18 14.65
C GLU A 233 17.53 -3.48 13.61
N ASN A 234 17.27 -2.18 13.79
CA ASN A 234 16.44 -1.36 12.91
C ASN A 234 17.18 -0.07 12.56
N THR A 235 18.14 -0.17 11.66
CA THR A 235 19.07 0.90 11.37
C THR A 235 18.51 1.97 10.45
N PHE A 236 17.75 1.59 9.42
CA PHE A 236 17.31 2.48 8.35
C PHE A 236 15.80 2.62 8.28
N PHE A 237 15.34 3.87 8.20
CA PHE A 237 13.93 4.20 7.99
C PHE A 237 13.79 5.13 6.78
N SER A 238 12.86 4.78 5.87
CA SER A 238 12.61 5.50 4.63
C SER A 238 11.38 6.38 4.77
N PHE A 239 11.54 7.68 4.47
CA PHE A 239 10.45 8.66 4.55
C PHE A 239 10.19 9.26 3.18
N VAL A 240 8.93 9.39 2.82
CA VAL A 240 8.46 10.06 1.61
C VAL A 240 7.70 11.34 1.98
N GLY A 241 8.04 12.43 1.32
CA GLY A 241 7.41 13.74 1.52
C GLY A 241 6.96 14.37 0.21
N THR A 242 6.59 15.63 0.25
CA THR A 242 6.32 16.40 -0.95
C THR A 242 7.62 16.83 -1.63
N GLU A 243 7.58 17.04 -2.96
CA GLU A 243 8.72 17.49 -3.74
C GLU A 243 9.36 18.75 -3.12
N GLY A 244 10.64 18.68 -2.84
CA GLY A 244 11.43 19.75 -2.24
C GLY A 244 11.38 19.82 -0.72
N MET A 245 10.69 18.92 -0.02
CA MET A 245 10.63 18.90 1.44
C MET A 245 12.02 18.76 2.08
N PHE A 246 12.90 17.97 1.48
CA PHE A 246 14.25 17.69 2.00
C PHE A 246 15.35 18.58 1.39
N ASN A 247 14.96 19.66 0.69
CA ASN A 247 15.92 20.60 0.14
C ASN A 247 16.78 21.25 1.23
N GLY A 248 18.11 21.23 1.03
CA GLY A 248 19.09 21.80 1.98
C GLY A 248 19.58 20.82 3.04
N ILE A 249 19.08 19.58 3.02
CA ILE A 249 19.64 18.46 3.78
C ILE A 249 20.66 17.75 2.91
N ASN A 250 21.74 17.27 3.51
CA ASN A 250 22.76 16.50 2.83
C ASN A 250 22.96 15.17 3.57
N ALA A 251 23.43 14.16 2.84
CA ALA A 251 23.86 12.92 3.47
C ALA A 251 24.93 13.21 4.55
N GLY A 252 24.77 12.62 5.71
CA GLY A 252 25.59 12.84 6.91
C GLY A 252 25.04 13.91 7.86
N ASP A 253 24.03 14.67 7.49
CA ASP A 253 23.37 15.61 8.41
C ASP A 253 22.55 14.87 9.46
N LYS A 254 22.59 15.34 10.71
CA LYS A 254 21.68 14.90 11.75
C LYS A 254 20.37 15.67 11.62
N VAL A 255 19.27 14.96 11.46
CA VAL A 255 17.94 15.56 11.24
C VAL A 255 16.88 14.86 12.06
N THR A 256 15.76 15.54 12.27
CA THR A 256 14.55 15.00 12.86
C THR A 256 13.43 15.09 11.82
N VAL A 257 12.88 13.95 11.42
CA VAL A 257 11.72 13.90 10.55
C VAL A 257 10.46 13.85 11.40
N ILE A 258 9.50 14.72 11.09
CA ILE A 258 8.13 14.67 11.61
C ILE A 258 7.34 13.82 10.62
N TYR A 259 6.67 12.78 11.11
CA TYR A 259 6.00 11.80 10.25
C TYR A 259 4.58 11.49 10.71
N ASP A 260 3.82 10.85 9.84
CA ASP A 260 2.53 10.23 10.10
C ASP A 260 2.64 8.72 9.84
N GLY A 261 1.60 7.93 10.18
CA GLY A 261 1.66 6.48 10.05
C GLY A 261 2.53 5.80 11.12
N THR A 262 3.10 4.64 10.79
CA THR A 262 3.91 3.81 11.69
C THR A 262 5.34 3.63 11.17
N LEU A 263 6.30 3.36 12.08
CA LEU A 263 7.70 3.08 11.67
C LEU A 263 7.87 1.68 11.05
N THR A 264 6.84 0.87 11.02
CA THR A 264 6.84 -0.44 10.36
C THR A 264 6.51 -0.37 8.86
N GLU A 265 6.06 0.78 8.38
CA GLU A 265 5.82 1.01 6.96
C GLU A 265 7.14 1.07 6.17
N LYS A 266 7.15 0.53 4.94
CA LYS A 266 8.32 0.61 4.06
C LYS A 266 8.65 2.04 3.62
N MET A 267 7.61 2.86 3.44
CA MET A 267 7.70 4.26 3.03
C MET A 267 6.82 5.08 3.96
N ILE A 268 7.44 5.73 4.94
CA ILE A 268 6.74 6.44 6.01
C ILE A 268 6.41 7.86 5.54
N PRO A 269 5.14 8.32 5.63
CA PRO A 269 4.76 9.66 5.20
C PRO A 269 5.41 10.74 6.07
N ALA A 270 6.29 11.55 5.49
CA ALA A 270 6.88 12.71 6.17
C ALA A 270 5.93 13.92 6.10
N GLN A 271 5.80 14.61 7.22
CA GLN A 271 5.06 15.87 7.36
C GLN A 271 6.00 17.10 7.42
N GLY A 272 7.28 16.87 7.74
CA GLY A 272 8.30 17.90 7.81
C GLY A 272 9.64 17.37 8.27
N VAL A 273 10.68 18.21 8.18
CA VAL A 273 12.03 17.89 8.64
C VAL A 273 12.66 19.09 9.33
N GLU A 274 13.38 18.81 10.41
CA GLU A 274 14.15 19.80 11.19
C GLU A 274 15.62 19.40 11.21
N LYS A 275 16.53 20.41 11.10
CA LYS A 275 18.01 20.23 11.08
C LYS A 275 18.66 20.84 12.31
#